data_bfdd5070351b47a04f30d78a49ce1189
#
_entry.id   bfdd5070351b47a04f30d78a49ce1189
#
_cell.length_a   1.000
_cell.length_b   1.000
_cell.length_c   1.000
_cell.angle_alpha   90.00
_cell.angle_beta   90.00
_cell.angle_gamma   90.00
#
_symmetry.space_group_name_H-M   'P 1'
#
loop_
_entity.id
_entity.type
_entity.pdbx_description
1 polymer ?
#
loop_
_entity_poly.entity_id
_entity_poly.type
_entity_poly.pdbx_seq_one_letter_code
_entity_poly.pdbx_strand_id
1 'polypeptide(L)'
;MIKTEAIILKSSDLNETGRNLIVYSEKLGKINIRAIGVKKTESKLRGHIEPISYCQLILVEGKNSLILKDAFLLDQFLHIKKDLGEITIAKKIADLIDEAIVGEEKDEDVWNLILKTFKDINVGRATSYIVTDFEKKLIKLLGYDPEAMKEIENLY
;
A
#
# COMPACT_ATOMS: atom_id res chain seq x y z
N MET A 1 1.13 13.11 17.17
CA MET A 1 0.54 13.26 15.82
C MET A 1 1.62 13.00 14.78
N ILE A 2 1.36 12.09 13.86
CA ILE A 2 2.31 11.72 12.81
C ILE A 2 1.71 12.09 11.46
N LYS A 3 2.47 12.82 10.65
CA LYS A 3 2.09 13.19 9.29
C LYS A 3 3.02 12.47 8.32
N THR A 4 2.46 11.62 7.45
CA THR A 4 3.24 10.82 6.50
C THR A 4 2.52 10.65 5.18
N GLU A 5 3.26 10.56 4.10
CA GLU A 5 2.73 10.07 2.83
C GLU A 5 2.59 8.55 2.89
N ALA A 6 1.63 8.02 2.18
CA ALA A 6 1.37 6.59 2.13
C ALA A 6 0.62 6.17 0.87
N ILE A 7 0.78 4.91 0.50
CA ILE A 7 -0.07 4.22 -0.47
C ILE A 7 -1.03 3.33 0.32
N ILE A 8 -2.33 3.48 0.08
CA ILE A 8 -3.34 2.59 0.65
C ILE A 8 -3.31 1.28 -0.15
N LEU A 9 -2.95 0.18 0.51
CA LEU A 9 -2.82 -1.12 -0.15
C LEU A 9 -4.13 -1.91 -0.10
N LYS A 10 -4.74 -1.99 1.07
CA LYS A 10 -5.94 -2.78 1.33
C LYS A 10 -6.83 -2.09 2.33
N SER A 11 -8.12 -2.39 2.23
CA SER A 11 -9.14 -1.91 3.17
C SER A 11 -10.08 -3.05 3.49
N SER A 12 -10.41 -3.23 4.75
CA SER A 12 -11.36 -4.22 5.22
C SER A 12 -12.27 -3.62 6.29
N ASP A 13 -13.37 -4.30 6.57
CA ASP A 13 -14.31 -3.85 7.58
C ASP A 13 -13.71 -3.98 8.99
N LEU A 14 -13.79 -2.91 9.76
CA LEU A 14 -13.47 -2.90 11.17
C LEU A 14 -14.74 -3.12 12.02
N ASN A 15 -15.79 -2.39 11.68
CA ASN A 15 -17.11 -2.46 12.27
C ASN A 15 -18.12 -1.84 11.31
N GLU A 16 -19.34 -1.56 11.75
CA GLU A 16 -20.41 -0.99 10.90
C GLU A 16 -20.04 0.35 10.25
N THR A 17 -19.21 1.17 10.90
CA THR A 17 -18.87 2.51 10.42
C THR A 17 -17.39 2.71 10.14
N GLY A 18 -16.53 1.77 10.55
CA GLY A 18 -15.09 1.90 10.46
C GLY A 18 -14.44 0.93 9.48
N ARG A 19 -13.21 1.28 9.06
CA ARG A 19 -12.38 0.46 8.18
C ARG A 19 -11.03 0.20 8.83
N ASN A 20 -10.46 -0.94 8.51
CA ASN A 20 -9.08 -1.25 8.81
C ASN A 20 -8.27 -1.12 7.52
N LEU A 21 -7.23 -0.30 7.54
CA LEU A 21 -6.40 -0.03 6.37
C LEU A 21 -5.02 -0.63 6.55
N ILE A 22 -4.54 -1.29 5.50
CA ILE A 22 -3.13 -1.68 5.39
C ILE A 22 -2.51 -0.71 4.41
N VAL A 23 -1.49 0.03 4.86
CA VAL A 23 -0.81 1.02 4.05
C VAL A 23 0.69 0.81 4.09
N TYR A 24 1.38 1.24 3.04
CA TYR A 24 2.83 1.45 3.12
C TYR A 24 3.11 2.93 3.23
N SER A 25 3.71 3.34 4.34
CA SER A 25 3.99 4.74 4.62
C SER A 25 5.47 5.07 4.46
N GLU A 26 5.73 6.30 4.03
CA GLU A 26 7.10 6.81 3.90
C GLU A 26 7.85 6.78 5.23
N LYS A 27 7.19 7.19 6.31
CA LYS A 27 7.85 7.37 7.63
C LYS A 27 7.86 6.14 8.51
N LEU A 28 6.89 5.24 8.36
CA LEU A 28 6.70 4.12 9.28
C LEU A 28 6.75 2.74 8.59
N GLY A 29 6.91 2.68 7.28
CA GLY A 29 6.82 1.43 6.54
C GLY A 29 5.40 0.89 6.44
N LYS A 30 5.25 -0.42 6.38
CA LYS A 30 3.93 -1.06 6.32
C LYS A 30 3.26 -1.03 7.69
N ILE A 31 2.09 -0.42 7.77
CA ILE A 31 1.34 -0.27 9.01
C ILE A 31 -0.14 -0.57 8.82
N ASN A 32 -0.79 -0.97 9.92
CA ASN A 32 -2.23 -1.09 10.02
C ASN A 32 -2.79 0.15 10.69
N ILE A 33 -3.84 0.71 10.12
CA ILE A 33 -4.49 1.94 10.60
C ILE A 33 -5.98 1.68 10.75
N ARG A 34 -6.55 2.19 11.85
CA ARG A 34 -7.99 2.19 12.06
C ARG A 34 -8.59 3.51 11.61
N ALA A 35 -9.52 3.44 10.67
CA ALA A 35 -10.26 4.60 10.17
C ALA A 35 -11.68 4.54 10.75
N ILE A 36 -11.93 5.30 11.80
CA ILE A 36 -13.17 5.25 12.57
C ILE A 36 -14.22 6.16 11.95
N GLY A 37 -15.45 5.66 11.80
CA GLY A 37 -16.59 6.46 11.31
C GLY A 37 -16.57 6.82 9.83
N VAL A 38 -15.62 6.29 9.04
CA VAL A 38 -15.44 6.69 7.63
C VAL A 38 -16.50 6.14 6.68
N LYS A 39 -17.25 5.12 7.10
CA LYS A 39 -18.37 4.59 6.31
C LYS A 39 -19.64 5.44 6.41
N LYS A 40 -19.68 6.38 7.34
CA LYS A 40 -20.81 7.31 7.46
C LYS A 40 -20.90 8.14 6.20
N THR A 41 -22.12 8.36 5.71
CA THR A 41 -22.36 9.14 4.47
C THR A 41 -21.81 10.55 4.52
N GLU A 42 -21.70 11.12 5.70
CA GLU A 42 -21.17 12.49 5.92
C GLU A 42 -19.63 12.53 6.01
N SER A 43 -18.95 11.38 6.03
CA SER A 43 -17.50 11.37 6.19
C SER A 43 -16.80 11.91 4.93
N LYS A 44 -16.02 12.96 5.12
CA LYS A 44 -15.17 13.53 4.06
C LYS A 44 -13.97 12.65 3.72
N LEU A 45 -13.58 11.74 4.62
CA LEU A 45 -12.43 10.87 4.43
C LEU A 45 -12.70 9.69 3.50
N ARG A 46 -13.97 9.31 3.36
CA ARG A 46 -14.37 8.10 2.63
C ARG A 46 -13.78 7.98 1.23
N GLY A 47 -13.78 9.07 0.47
CA GLY A 47 -13.23 9.09 -0.89
C GLY A 47 -11.70 9.23 -0.97
N HIS A 48 -11.04 9.50 0.16
CA HIS A 48 -9.60 9.73 0.21
C HIS A 48 -8.80 8.50 0.62
N ILE A 49 -9.46 7.44 1.10
CA ILE A 49 -8.79 6.26 1.67
C ILE A 49 -9.12 4.96 0.95
N GLU A 50 -9.53 5.04 -0.30
CA GLU A 50 -9.76 3.85 -1.11
C GLU A 50 -8.44 3.13 -1.41
N PRO A 51 -8.46 1.78 -1.52
CA PRO A 51 -7.28 1.05 -1.95
C PRO A 51 -6.73 1.55 -3.28
N ILE A 52 -5.43 1.49 -3.43
CA ILE A 52 -4.70 2.00 -4.59
C ILE A 52 -4.93 3.52 -4.72
N SER A 53 -4.55 4.22 -3.66
CA SER A 53 -4.54 5.69 -3.62
C SER A 53 -3.29 6.16 -2.92
N TYR A 54 -2.74 7.27 -3.40
CA TYR A 54 -1.59 7.94 -2.80
C TYR A 54 -2.09 9.12 -1.99
N CYS A 55 -1.81 9.12 -0.69
CA CYS A 55 -2.37 10.07 0.26
C CYS A 55 -1.32 10.62 1.20
N GLN A 56 -1.61 11.79 1.75
CA GLN A 56 -0.98 12.25 2.96
C GLN A 56 -1.91 11.92 4.14
N LEU A 57 -1.38 11.23 5.14
CA LEU A 57 -2.15 10.79 6.30
C LEU A 57 -1.71 11.54 7.54
N ILE A 58 -2.67 11.88 8.38
CA ILE A 58 -2.44 12.37 9.72
C ILE A 58 -2.92 11.29 10.70
N LEU A 59 -1.97 10.78 11.50
CA LEU A 59 -2.19 9.64 12.38
C LEU A 59 -1.99 10.06 13.83
N VAL A 60 -2.77 9.45 14.72
CA VAL A 60 -2.60 9.58 16.17
C VAL A 60 -2.47 8.20 16.78
N GLU A 61 -1.74 8.12 17.89
CA GLU A 61 -1.63 6.87 18.63
C GLU A 61 -2.94 6.58 19.36
N GLY A 62 -3.51 5.41 19.08
CA GLY A 62 -4.60 4.85 19.84
C GLY A 62 -4.09 3.89 20.89
N LYS A 63 -5.01 3.22 21.58
CA LYS A 63 -4.68 2.30 22.68
C LYS A 63 -3.84 1.11 22.21
N ASN A 64 -4.15 0.52 21.07
CA ASN A 64 -3.48 -0.67 20.53
C ASN A 64 -3.09 -0.53 19.06
N SER A 65 -3.35 0.62 18.44
CA SER A 65 -3.10 0.83 17.01
C SER A 65 -3.07 2.32 16.67
N LEU A 66 -2.57 2.60 15.48
CA LEU A 66 -2.64 3.96 14.92
C LEU A 66 -4.06 4.22 14.42
N ILE A 67 -4.53 5.44 14.65
CA ILE A 67 -5.85 5.90 14.24
C ILE A 67 -5.69 7.01 13.22
N LEU A 68 -6.45 6.91 12.13
CA LEU A 68 -6.50 7.93 11.10
C LEU A 68 -7.29 9.14 11.62
N LYS A 69 -6.64 10.29 11.71
CA LYS A 69 -7.27 11.56 12.06
C LYS A 69 -7.75 12.32 10.83
N ASP A 70 -6.94 12.33 9.78
CA ASP A 70 -7.25 13.01 8.52
C ASP A 70 -6.46 12.41 7.37
N ALA A 71 -6.94 12.63 6.14
CA ALA A 71 -6.29 12.17 4.94
C ALA A 71 -6.49 13.17 3.80
N PHE A 72 -5.42 13.42 3.05
CA PHE A 72 -5.43 14.29 1.89
C PHE A 72 -4.99 13.49 0.67
N LEU A 73 -5.84 13.45 -0.34
CA LEU A 73 -5.57 12.72 -1.57
C LEU A 73 -4.52 13.45 -2.39
N LEU A 74 -3.38 12.79 -2.67
CA LEU A 74 -2.32 13.30 -3.55
C LEU A 74 -2.50 12.79 -4.98
N ASP A 75 -2.85 11.52 -5.14
CA ASP A 75 -3.16 10.92 -6.44
C ASP A 75 -4.10 9.73 -6.22
N GLN A 76 -5.26 9.77 -6.84
CA GLN A 76 -6.23 8.67 -6.78
C GLN A 76 -5.97 7.57 -7.81
N PHE A 77 -4.94 7.72 -8.66
CA PHE A 77 -4.58 6.77 -9.71
C PHE A 77 -5.77 6.41 -10.62
N LEU A 78 -6.42 7.44 -11.17
CA LEU A 78 -7.63 7.28 -11.99
C LEU A 78 -7.43 6.37 -13.20
N HIS A 79 -6.28 6.46 -13.86
CA HIS A 79 -5.99 5.65 -15.02
C HIS A 79 -5.94 4.15 -14.66
N ILE A 80 -5.31 3.82 -13.54
CA ILE A 80 -5.31 2.45 -13.01
C ILE A 80 -6.75 1.98 -12.76
N LYS A 81 -7.55 2.80 -12.08
CA LYS A 81 -8.91 2.42 -11.66
C LYS A 81 -9.90 2.27 -12.82
N LYS A 82 -9.61 2.89 -13.96
CA LYS A 82 -10.46 2.82 -15.16
C LYS A 82 -10.16 1.64 -16.08
N ASP A 83 -9.04 0.95 -15.87
CA ASP A 83 -8.60 -0.16 -16.71
C ASP A 83 -8.54 -1.45 -15.90
N LEU A 84 -9.29 -2.47 -16.32
CA LEU A 84 -9.38 -3.73 -15.60
C LEU A 84 -8.03 -4.45 -15.53
N GLY A 85 -7.23 -4.39 -16.59
CA GLY A 85 -5.89 -4.99 -16.61
C GLY A 85 -4.95 -4.29 -15.64
N GLU A 86 -4.95 -2.97 -15.63
CA GLU A 86 -4.08 -2.17 -14.76
C GLU A 86 -4.44 -2.27 -13.29
N ILE A 87 -5.73 -2.26 -12.94
CA ILE A 87 -6.14 -2.44 -11.55
C ILE A 87 -5.78 -3.85 -11.05
N THR A 88 -5.86 -4.85 -11.90
CA THR A 88 -5.44 -6.22 -11.56
C THR A 88 -3.96 -6.27 -11.26
N ILE A 89 -3.12 -5.62 -12.06
CA ILE A 89 -1.68 -5.51 -11.84
C ILE A 89 -1.39 -4.77 -10.52
N ALA A 90 -2.04 -3.64 -10.32
CA ALA A 90 -1.87 -2.83 -9.10
C ALA A 90 -2.23 -3.61 -7.83
N LYS A 91 -3.30 -4.40 -7.87
CA LYS A 91 -3.70 -5.26 -6.75
C LYS A 91 -2.70 -6.39 -6.50
N LYS A 92 -2.11 -6.96 -7.53
CA LYS A 92 -1.03 -7.95 -7.37
C LYS A 92 0.20 -7.33 -6.70
N ILE A 93 0.57 -6.12 -7.09
CA ILE A 93 1.66 -5.38 -6.44
C ILE A 93 1.34 -5.13 -4.96
N ALA A 94 0.12 -4.69 -4.64
CA ALA A 94 -0.30 -4.48 -3.26
C ALA A 94 -0.25 -5.78 -2.44
N ASP A 95 -0.67 -6.91 -3.00
CA ASP A 95 -0.60 -8.21 -2.35
C ASP A 95 0.85 -8.64 -2.08
N LEU A 96 1.75 -8.43 -3.04
CA LEU A 96 3.16 -8.72 -2.87
C LEU A 96 3.78 -7.91 -1.73
N ILE A 97 3.47 -6.64 -1.64
CA ILE A 97 3.94 -5.78 -0.56
C ILE A 97 3.45 -6.29 0.79
N ASP A 98 2.16 -6.61 0.89
CA ASP A 98 1.56 -7.08 2.13
C ASP A 98 2.15 -8.42 2.58
N GLU A 99 2.39 -9.33 1.65
CA GLU A 99 2.95 -10.66 1.95
C GLU A 99 4.44 -10.63 2.26
N ALA A 100 5.22 -9.83 1.52
CA ALA A 100 6.67 -9.83 1.62
C ALA A 100 7.20 -9.02 2.80
N ILE A 101 6.49 -7.98 3.21
CA ILE A 101 6.93 -7.09 4.27
C ILE A 101 6.23 -7.47 5.58
N VAL A 102 7.03 -7.87 6.56
CA VAL A 102 6.58 -8.21 7.91
C VAL A 102 7.17 -7.18 8.88
N GLY A 103 6.30 -6.56 9.67
CA GLY A 103 6.72 -5.57 10.65
C GLY A 103 6.72 -4.14 10.11
N GLU A 104 6.92 -3.22 11.04
CA GLU A 104 6.83 -1.79 10.82
C GLU A 104 8.24 -1.18 10.83
N GLU A 105 8.86 -1.10 9.68
CA GLU A 105 10.20 -0.56 9.54
C GLU A 105 10.26 0.40 8.36
N LYS A 106 10.71 1.63 8.64
CA LYS A 106 10.94 2.63 7.61
C LYS A 106 12.05 2.17 6.67
N ASP A 107 11.79 2.20 5.36
CA ASP A 107 12.79 1.92 4.33
C ASP A 107 12.55 2.85 3.13
N GLU A 108 13.44 3.81 2.96
CA GLU A 108 13.31 4.81 1.90
C GLU A 108 13.40 4.20 0.51
N ASP A 109 14.26 3.21 0.31
CA ASP A 109 14.41 2.55 -0.99
C ASP A 109 13.16 1.76 -1.36
N VAL A 110 12.56 1.07 -0.40
CA VAL A 110 11.29 0.37 -0.60
C VAL A 110 10.16 1.36 -0.90
N TRP A 111 10.08 2.46 -0.16
CA TRP A 111 9.10 3.51 -0.42
C TRP A 111 9.21 4.04 -1.85
N ASN A 112 10.41 4.38 -2.28
CA ASN A 112 10.65 4.91 -3.62
C ASN A 112 10.28 3.89 -4.71
N LEU A 113 10.62 2.61 -4.51
CA LEU A 113 10.24 1.54 -5.44
C LEU A 113 8.71 1.43 -5.56
N ILE A 114 8.01 1.41 -4.43
CA ILE A 114 6.55 1.28 -4.40
C ILE A 114 5.89 2.46 -5.12
N LEU A 115 6.25 3.67 -4.74
CA LEU A 115 5.65 4.88 -5.32
C LEU A 115 5.92 4.97 -6.82
N LYS A 116 7.15 4.71 -7.25
CA LYS A 116 7.52 4.71 -8.67
C LYS A 116 6.70 3.68 -9.44
N THR A 117 6.54 2.49 -8.91
CA THR A 117 5.81 1.40 -9.58
C THR A 117 4.35 1.78 -9.80
N PHE A 118 3.66 2.28 -8.80
CA PHE A 118 2.27 2.71 -8.96
C PHE A 118 2.14 3.89 -9.94
N LYS A 119 3.05 4.84 -9.89
CA LYS A 119 3.07 5.96 -10.84
C LYS A 119 3.30 5.48 -12.28
N ASP A 120 4.21 4.54 -12.49
CA ASP A 120 4.47 3.98 -13.81
C ASP A 120 3.25 3.25 -14.37
N ILE A 121 2.56 2.45 -13.55
CA ILE A 121 1.31 1.80 -13.95
C ILE A 121 0.27 2.86 -14.35
N ASN A 122 0.12 3.91 -13.55
CA ASN A 122 -0.89 4.93 -13.75
C ASN A 122 -0.68 5.77 -15.03
N VAL A 123 0.55 5.89 -15.52
CA VAL A 123 0.84 6.59 -16.78
C VAL A 123 0.95 5.65 -17.98
N GLY A 124 0.52 4.40 -17.84
CA GLY A 124 0.51 3.45 -18.93
C GLY A 124 1.88 2.81 -19.24
N ARG A 125 2.82 2.86 -18.31
CA ARG A 125 4.16 2.27 -18.47
C ARG A 125 4.27 0.84 -17.92
N ALA A 126 3.13 0.21 -17.61
CA ALA A 126 3.12 -1.17 -17.18
C ALA A 126 3.49 -2.10 -18.33
N THR A 127 4.58 -2.84 -18.17
CA THR A 127 4.98 -3.90 -19.09
C THR A 127 4.42 -5.24 -18.62
N SER A 128 4.46 -6.27 -19.48
CA SER A 128 4.09 -7.63 -19.08
C SER A 128 4.97 -8.20 -17.95
N TYR A 129 6.12 -7.58 -17.70
CA TYR A 129 7.08 -8.01 -16.68
C TYR A 129 7.06 -7.18 -15.40
N ILE A 130 6.18 -6.18 -15.29
CA ILE A 130 6.22 -5.22 -14.18
C ILE A 130 6.07 -5.89 -12.81
N VAL A 131 5.20 -6.89 -12.70
CA VAL A 131 5.00 -7.62 -11.43
C VAL A 131 6.25 -8.40 -11.06
N THR A 132 6.83 -9.13 -12.00
CA THR A 132 8.06 -9.92 -11.81
C THR A 132 9.24 -9.02 -11.46
N ASP A 133 9.40 -7.91 -12.18
CA ASP A 133 10.48 -6.94 -11.93
C ASP A 133 10.34 -6.30 -10.56
N PHE A 134 9.13 -5.91 -10.21
CA PHE A 134 8.84 -5.35 -8.88
C PHE A 134 9.20 -6.34 -7.78
N GLU A 135 8.73 -7.59 -7.91
CA GLU A 135 9.00 -8.65 -6.94
C GLU A 135 10.50 -8.89 -6.74
N LYS A 136 11.27 -8.98 -7.82
CA LYS A 136 12.72 -9.16 -7.77
C LYS A 136 13.42 -8.00 -7.06
N LYS A 137 13.03 -6.77 -7.38
CA LYS A 137 13.59 -5.58 -6.75
C LYS A 137 13.24 -5.49 -5.28
N LEU A 138 12.00 -5.79 -4.92
CA LEU A 138 11.54 -5.79 -3.54
C LEU A 138 12.29 -6.82 -2.70
N ILE A 139 12.38 -8.05 -3.17
CA ILE A 139 13.09 -9.14 -2.50
C ILE A 139 14.54 -8.76 -2.25
N LYS A 140 15.21 -8.17 -3.24
CA LYS A 140 16.58 -7.71 -3.11
C LYS A 140 16.72 -6.62 -2.05
N LEU A 141 15.82 -5.62 -2.04
CA LEU A 141 15.85 -4.55 -1.05
C LEU A 141 15.58 -5.06 0.36
N LEU A 142 14.77 -6.10 0.51
CA LEU A 142 14.47 -6.71 1.80
C LEU A 142 15.61 -7.64 2.29
N GLY A 143 16.65 -7.81 1.51
CA GLY A 143 17.82 -8.61 1.89
C GLY A 143 17.68 -10.10 1.66
N TYR A 144 16.67 -10.55 0.94
CA TYR A 144 16.55 -11.95 0.55
C TYR A 144 17.39 -12.25 -0.68
N ASP A 145 18.07 -13.41 -0.69
CA ASP A 145 18.76 -13.91 -1.85
C ASP A 145 17.76 -14.58 -2.80
N PRO A 146 17.59 -14.08 -4.03
CA PRO A 146 16.65 -14.68 -4.97
C PRO A 146 16.97 -16.14 -5.32
N GLU A 147 18.26 -16.54 -5.33
CA GLU A 147 18.65 -17.91 -5.62
C GLU A 147 18.35 -18.84 -4.45
N ALA A 148 18.58 -18.41 -3.21
CA ALA A 148 18.20 -19.15 -2.01
C ALA A 148 16.69 -19.37 -1.96
N MET A 149 15.90 -18.40 -2.38
CA MET A 149 14.44 -18.52 -2.44
C MET A 149 13.98 -19.53 -3.50
N LYS A 150 14.65 -19.61 -4.65
CA LYS A 150 14.37 -20.63 -5.66
C LYS A 150 14.65 -22.05 -5.15
N GLU A 151 15.72 -22.23 -4.39
CA GLU A 151 16.03 -23.51 -3.76
C GLU A 151 14.94 -23.94 -2.78
N ILE A 152 14.40 -23.00 -2.00
CA ILE A 152 13.29 -23.25 -1.07
C ILE A 152 12.01 -23.62 -1.82
N GLU A 153 11.68 -22.93 -2.90
CA GLU A 153 10.52 -23.22 -3.73
C GLU A 153 10.61 -24.62 -4.38
N ASN A 154 11.80 -25.06 -4.75
CA ASN A 154 12.03 -26.38 -5.36
C ASN A 154 11.96 -27.53 -4.33
N LEU A 155 11.95 -27.25 -3.03
CA LEU A 155 11.82 -28.25 -1.97
C LEU A 155 10.36 -28.63 -1.66
N TYR A 156 9.43 -27.83 -2.12
CA TYR A 156 8.00 -28.01 -1.93
C TYR A 156 7.32 -28.19 -3.31
#